data_bd5559c4811e216927c98716c1ceb365
#
_entry.id   bd5559c4811e216927c98716c1ceb365
#
_cell.length_a   1.000
_cell.length_b   1.000
_cell.length_c   1.000
_cell.angle_alpha   90.00
_cell.angle_beta   90.00
_cell.angle_gamma   90.00
#
_symmetry.space_group_name_H-M   'P 1'
#
loop_
_entity.id
_entity.type
_entity.pdbx_description
1 polymer ?
#
loop_
_entity_poly.entity_id
_entity_poly.type
_entity_poly.pdbx_seq_one_letter_code
_entity_poly.pdbx_strand_id
1 'polypeptide(L)'
;MIDSPFPQLKLTVQNVFGDCYHGYKVGHEIILEDFTHPPKHFCLGLAHVLFPVIYALSFGARFPFRENQRSLSVTCPDGGKLEFNAEVLNQEGAVEAVPKDPSYEGPNPRKMVLEVVKAKGHCFYQYKVGDTFEFRGLRTIPDFCGAAYHTAFPALFALNFGARFFFMEDPDSIDTVTCPDNGNIVFKVMRVKEDA
;
A
#
# COMPACT_ATOMS: atom_id res chain seq x y z
N MET A 1 6.70 -24.91 7.25
CA MET A 1 6.34 -23.61 6.69
C MET A 1 5.86 -22.80 7.88
N ILE A 2 6.28 -21.57 8.02
CA ILE A 2 5.73 -20.66 9.05
C ILE A 2 4.39 -20.22 8.49
N ASP A 3 3.29 -20.46 9.22
CA ASP A 3 1.98 -19.97 8.80
C ASP A 3 2.03 -18.45 8.71
N SER A 4 1.71 -17.90 7.54
CA SER A 4 1.73 -16.46 7.33
C SER A 4 0.68 -15.78 8.22
N PRO A 5 1.05 -14.72 8.98
CA PRO A 5 0.08 -13.97 9.78
C PRO A 5 -0.80 -13.04 8.92
N PHE A 6 -0.56 -12.99 7.61
CA PHE A 6 -1.26 -12.11 6.68
C PHE A 6 -2.36 -12.87 5.94
N PRO A 7 -3.43 -12.17 5.53
CA PRO A 7 -4.48 -12.78 4.73
C PRO A 7 -3.98 -13.11 3.33
N GLN A 8 -4.55 -14.14 2.74
CA GLN A 8 -4.44 -14.37 1.30
C GLN A 8 -5.19 -13.29 0.52
N LEU A 9 -4.68 -13.00 -0.68
CA LEU A 9 -5.34 -12.08 -1.60
C LEU A 9 -5.59 -12.77 -2.93
N LYS A 10 -6.71 -12.45 -3.55
CA LYS A 10 -7.06 -12.86 -4.91
C LYS A 10 -6.95 -11.67 -5.85
N LEU A 11 -6.21 -11.85 -6.94
CA LEU A 11 -6.18 -10.91 -8.06
C LEU A 11 -7.02 -11.50 -9.18
N THR A 12 -7.96 -10.73 -9.69
CA THR A 12 -8.80 -11.13 -10.84
C THR A 12 -8.61 -10.12 -11.97
N VAL A 13 -8.30 -10.59 -13.18
CA VAL A 13 -8.30 -9.75 -14.38
C VAL A 13 -9.73 -9.39 -14.72
N GLN A 14 -10.06 -8.10 -14.63
CA GLN A 14 -11.40 -7.60 -14.91
C GLN A 14 -11.58 -7.18 -16.34
N ASN A 15 -10.59 -6.47 -16.89
CA ASN A 15 -10.64 -5.94 -18.26
C ASN A 15 -9.29 -6.16 -18.96
N VAL A 16 -9.37 -6.35 -20.28
CA VAL A 16 -8.22 -6.44 -21.20
C VAL A 16 -8.45 -5.46 -22.34
N PHE A 17 -7.58 -4.45 -22.46
CA PHE A 17 -7.65 -3.38 -23.44
C PHE A 17 -6.56 -3.49 -24.51
N GLY A 18 -5.65 -4.43 -24.38
CA GLY A 18 -4.56 -4.66 -25.32
C GLY A 18 -3.77 -5.93 -25.03
N ASP A 19 -2.82 -6.25 -25.89
CA ASP A 19 -2.02 -7.47 -25.77
C ASP A 19 -1.11 -7.43 -24.54
N CYS A 20 -1.21 -8.48 -23.73
CA CYS A 20 -0.38 -8.69 -22.56
C CYS A 20 0.70 -9.70 -22.86
N TYR A 21 1.98 -9.37 -22.64
CA TYR A 21 3.12 -10.27 -22.79
C TYR A 21 2.97 -11.57 -21.99
N HIS A 22 2.34 -11.51 -20.81
CA HIS A 22 2.10 -12.67 -19.95
C HIS A 22 0.84 -13.46 -20.31
N GLY A 23 0.08 -13.03 -21.32
CA GLY A 23 -1.11 -13.73 -21.79
C GLY A 23 -2.28 -13.77 -20.82
N TYR A 24 -2.35 -12.85 -19.87
CA TYR A 24 -3.49 -12.74 -18.94
C TYR A 24 -4.77 -12.40 -19.72
N LYS A 25 -5.88 -13.05 -19.31
CA LYS A 25 -7.20 -12.90 -19.94
C LYS A 25 -8.23 -12.54 -18.88
N VAL A 26 -9.36 -11.93 -19.29
CA VAL A 26 -10.49 -11.65 -18.39
C VAL A 26 -10.89 -12.92 -17.63
N GLY A 27 -11.09 -12.79 -16.34
CA GLY A 27 -11.42 -13.87 -15.42
C GLY A 27 -10.21 -14.70 -14.96
N HIS A 28 -8.99 -14.41 -15.44
CA HIS A 28 -7.79 -15.05 -14.89
C HIS A 28 -7.60 -14.66 -13.43
N GLU A 29 -7.52 -15.65 -12.56
CA GLU A 29 -7.33 -15.46 -11.12
C GLU A 29 -5.92 -15.85 -10.69
N ILE A 30 -5.34 -15.07 -9.79
CA ILE A 30 -4.01 -15.30 -9.21
C ILE A 30 -4.16 -15.18 -7.70
N ILE A 31 -3.79 -16.21 -6.97
CA ILE A 31 -3.79 -16.19 -5.50
C ILE A 31 -2.39 -15.82 -5.00
N LEU A 32 -2.34 -14.82 -4.15
CA LEU A 32 -1.17 -14.43 -3.37
C LEU A 32 -1.32 -15.03 -1.98
N GLU A 33 -0.35 -15.82 -1.54
CA GLU A 33 -0.34 -16.34 -0.17
C GLU A 33 -0.26 -15.21 0.86
N ASP A 34 0.55 -14.18 0.55
CA ASP A 34 0.65 -12.91 1.26
C ASP A 34 1.41 -11.89 0.39
N PHE A 35 1.63 -10.68 0.91
CA PHE A 35 2.33 -9.62 0.18
C PHE A 35 3.84 -9.84 0.06
N THR A 36 4.44 -10.80 0.79
CA THR A 36 5.87 -11.08 0.78
C THR A 36 6.25 -12.22 -0.16
N HIS A 37 5.26 -13.02 -0.60
CA HIS A 37 5.45 -14.21 -1.44
C HIS A 37 4.75 -14.07 -2.79
N PRO A 38 5.34 -13.34 -3.76
CA PRO A 38 4.75 -13.27 -5.09
C PRO A 38 4.78 -14.64 -5.76
N PRO A 39 3.75 -14.98 -6.55
CA PRO A 39 3.69 -16.24 -7.29
C PRO A 39 4.86 -16.39 -8.26
N LYS A 40 5.21 -17.63 -8.59
CA LYS A 40 6.21 -17.91 -9.63
C LYS A 40 5.75 -17.35 -10.98
N HIS A 41 6.69 -16.78 -11.73
CA HIS A 41 6.43 -16.20 -13.06
C HIS A 41 5.46 -15.00 -13.06
N PHE A 42 5.32 -14.34 -11.91
CA PHE A 42 4.48 -13.14 -11.80
C PHE A 42 5.10 -11.95 -12.53
N CYS A 43 4.27 -11.12 -13.15
CA CYS A 43 4.73 -9.93 -13.86
C CYS A 43 5.34 -8.91 -12.89
N LEU A 44 6.62 -8.54 -13.05
CA LEU A 44 7.29 -7.56 -12.18
C LEU A 44 6.66 -6.17 -12.24
N GLY A 45 6.20 -5.73 -13.42
CA GLY A 45 5.50 -4.45 -13.56
C GLY A 45 4.20 -4.44 -12.75
N LEU A 46 3.44 -5.54 -12.81
CA LEU A 46 2.23 -5.70 -12.02
C LEU A 46 2.54 -5.78 -10.52
N ALA A 47 3.56 -6.55 -10.13
CA ALA A 47 4.01 -6.63 -8.72
C ALA A 47 4.32 -5.24 -8.15
N HIS A 48 5.00 -4.40 -8.93
CA HIS A 48 5.37 -3.04 -8.51
C HIS A 48 4.15 -2.15 -8.24
N VAL A 49 3.18 -2.11 -9.15
CA VAL A 49 1.99 -1.24 -8.99
C VAL A 49 0.97 -1.80 -8.00
N LEU A 50 0.92 -3.12 -7.82
CA LEU A 50 0.05 -3.78 -6.85
C LEU A 50 0.58 -3.66 -5.43
N PHE A 51 1.89 -3.54 -5.21
CA PHE A 51 2.49 -3.61 -3.89
C PHE A 51 1.83 -2.69 -2.85
N PRO A 52 1.60 -1.39 -3.11
CA PRO A 52 0.93 -0.52 -2.15
C PRO A 52 -0.47 -1.00 -1.77
N VAL A 53 -1.21 -1.56 -2.73
CA VAL A 53 -2.57 -2.05 -2.53
C VAL A 53 -2.59 -3.33 -1.71
N ILE A 54 -1.81 -4.35 -2.10
CA ILE A 54 -1.75 -5.62 -1.38
C ILE A 54 -1.19 -5.41 0.03
N TYR A 55 -0.19 -4.52 0.18
CA TYR A 55 0.36 -4.12 1.47
C TYR A 55 -0.72 -3.49 2.36
N ALA A 56 -1.46 -2.50 1.87
CA ALA A 56 -2.53 -1.87 2.61
C ALA A 56 -3.64 -2.86 3.02
N LEU A 57 -4.10 -3.69 2.07
CA LEU A 57 -5.11 -4.72 2.31
C LEU A 57 -4.65 -5.74 3.35
N SER A 58 -3.39 -6.17 3.31
CA SER A 58 -2.82 -7.12 4.28
C SER A 58 -2.84 -6.60 5.71
N PHE A 59 -2.75 -5.28 5.90
CA PHE A 59 -2.82 -4.62 7.21
C PHE A 59 -4.19 -4.03 7.54
N GLY A 60 -5.25 -4.51 6.89
CA GLY A 60 -6.63 -4.20 7.27
C GLY A 60 -7.20 -2.91 6.69
N ALA A 61 -6.53 -2.28 5.71
CA ALA A 61 -7.07 -1.09 5.05
C ALA A 61 -8.46 -1.33 4.47
N ARG A 62 -9.27 -0.28 4.47
CA ARG A 62 -10.62 -0.23 3.90
C ARG A 62 -10.73 0.93 2.93
N PHE A 63 -11.28 0.65 1.76
CA PHE A 63 -11.52 1.63 0.71
C PHE A 63 -13.02 1.98 0.68
N PRO A 64 -13.48 3.00 1.40
CA PRO A 64 -14.89 3.26 1.66
C PRO A 64 -15.68 3.61 0.39
N PHE A 65 -15.00 3.98 -0.68
CA PHE A 65 -15.58 4.27 -1.99
C PHE A 65 -15.83 3.02 -2.86
N ARG A 66 -15.37 1.83 -2.41
CA ARG A 66 -15.57 0.56 -3.13
C ARG A 66 -16.82 -0.15 -2.66
N GLU A 67 -17.50 -0.88 -3.55
CA GLU A 67 -18.65 -1.73 -3.20
C GLU A 67 -18.25 -2.82 -2.18
N ASN A 68 -17.06 -3.39 -2.34
CA ASN A 68 -16.39 -4.15 -1.30
C ASN A 68 -15.19 -3.33 -0.79
N GLN A 69 -15.24 -2.83 0.45
CA GLN A 69 -14.18 -2.02 1.03
C GLN A 69 -12.83 -2.77 1.18
N ARG A 70 -12.85 -4.11 1.11
CA ARG A 70 -11.66 -4.98 1.15
C ARG A 70 -11.15 -5.32 -0.25
N SER A 71 -11.43 -4.45 -1.22
CA SER A 71 -10.98 -4.61 -2.59
C SER A 71 -10.51 -3.29 -3.21
N LEU A 72 -9.57 -3.37 -4.15
CA LEU A 72 -9.16 -2.22 -4.97
C LEU A 72 -8.71 -2.67 -6.34
N SER A 73 -9.12 -1.90 -7.38
CA SER A 73 -8.64 -2.13 -8.74
C SER A 73 -7.30 -1.45 -8.98
N VAL A 74 -6.48 -2.10 -9.80
CA VAL A 74 -5.16 -1.62 -10.22
C VAL A 74 -5.00 -1.83 -11.71
N THR A 75 -4.43 -0.84 -12.39
CA THR A 75 -4.18 -0.89 -13.83
C THR A 75 -2.73 -1.29 -14.09
N CYS A 76 -2.52 -2.12 -15.10
CA CYS A 76 -1.19 -2.52 -15.57
C CYS A 76 -0.37 -1.29 -15.98
N PRO A 77 0.92 -1.19 -15.60
CA PRO A 77 1.78 -0.05 -15.95
C PRO A 77 2.17 -0.03 -17.43
N ASP A 78 1.97 -1.13 -18.17
CA ASP A 78 2.22 -1.21 -19.60
C ASP A 78 1.02 -0.63 -20.38
N GLY A 79 0.95 0.68 -20.45
CA GLY A 79 -0.07 1.41 -21.20
C GLY A 79 -1.52 1.16 -20.76
N GLY A 80 -1.74 0.66 -19.55
CA GLY A 80 -3.09 0.39 -19.04
C GLY A 80 -3.79 -0.80 -19.71
N LYS A 81 -3.05 -1.71 -20.30
CA LYS A 81 -3.61 -2.83 -21.08
C LYS A 81 -4.51 -3.77 -20.29
N LEU A 82 -4.30 -3.88 -18.99
CA LEU A 82 -5.06 -4.75 -18.09
C LEU A 82 -5.52 -4.00 -16.86
N GLU A 83 -6.71 -4.35 -16.40
CA GLU A 83 -7.24 -3.96 -15.10
C GLU A 83 -7.41 -5.19 -14.22
N PHE A 84 -6.88 -5.14 -13.02
CA PHE A 84 -6.98 -6.16 -12.00
C PHE A 84 -7.79 -5.66 -10.82
N ASN A 85 -8.58 -6.53 -10.21
CA ASN A 85 -9.15 -6.29 -8.89
C ASN A 85 -8.41 -7.15 -7.87
N ALA A 86 -7.93 -6.52 -6.79
CA ALA A 86 -7.33 -7.19 -5.65
C ALA A 86 -8.37 -7.28 -4.53
N GLU A 87 -8.56 -8.46 -3.96
CA GLU A 87 -9.53 -8.76 -2.91
C GLU A 87 -8.87 -9.58 -1.81
N VAL A 88 -9.28 -9.34 -0.57
CA VAL A 88 -8.85 -10.17 0.56
C VAL A 88 -9.70 -11.43 0.63
N LEU A 89 -9.05 -12.56 0.91
CA LEU A 89 -9.73 -13.81 1.21
C LEU A 89 -9.81 -14.02 2.73
N ASN A 90 -10.95 -14.56 3.19
CA ASN A 90 -11.11 -15.01 4.57
C ASN A 90 -10.43 -16.38 4.78
N GLN A 91 -10.46 -16.90 6.00
CA GLN A 91 -9.83 -18.19 6.35
C GLN A 91 -10.42 -19.40 5.59
N GLU A 92 -11.61 -19.27 5.04
CA GLU A 92 -12.29 -20.30 4.26
C GLU A 92 -11.96 -20.20 2.76
N GLY A 93 -11.14 -19.21 2.35
CA GLY A 93 -10.76 -18.95 0.96
C GLY A 93 -11.84 -18.19 0.16
N ALA A 94 -12.89 -17.72 0.80
CA ALA A 94 -13.91 -16.88 0.17
C ALA A 94 -13.50 -15.39 0.25
N VAL A 95 -14.02 -14.57 -0.69
CA VAL A 95 -13.79 -13.12 -0.65
C VAL A 95 -14.36 -12.53 0.64
N GLU A 96 -13.53 -11.77 1.38
CA GLU A 96 -13.96 -11.01 2.54
C GLU A 96 -14.85 -9.85 2.07
N ALA A 97 -16.15 -9.95 2.32
CA ALA A 97 -17.13 -8.94 1.92
C ALA A 97 -17.34 -7.92 3.04
N VAL A 98 -16.88 -6.68 2.80
CA VAL A 98 -17.19 -5.53 3.65
C VAL A 98 -17.94 -4.51 2.79
N PRO A 99 -19.26 -4.36 2.97
CA PRO A 99 -20.08 -3.48 2.13
C PRO A 99 -19.58 -2.05 2.14
N LYS A 100 -19.87 -1.33 1.06
CA LYS A 100 -19.63 0.11 0.97
C LYS A 100 -20.25 0.83 2.17
N ASP A 101 -19.53 1.80 2.70
CA ASP A 101 -20.03 2.65 3.76
C ASP A 101 -21.07 3.62 3.19
N PRO A 102 -22.36 3.50 3.57
CA PRO A 102 -23.41 4.39 3.07
C PRO A 102 -23.25 5.84 3.54
N SER A 103 -22.46 6.08 4.60
CA SER A 103 -22.16 7.42 5.10
C SER A 103 -20.95 8.07 4.43
N TYR A 104 -20.32 7.39 3.48
CA TYR A 104 -19.14 7.93 2.80
C TYR A 104 -19.53 9.05 1.83
N GLU A 105 -19.24 10.29 2.20
CA GLU A 105 -19.55 11.49 1.42
C GLU A 105 -18.41 11.96 0.50
N GLY A 106 -17.27 11.24 0.50
CA GLY A 106 -16.12 11.60 -0.32
C GLY A 106 -14.78 11.49 0.42
N PRO A 107 -13.68 11.91 -0.21
CA PRO A 107 -12.35 11.79 0.38
C PRO A 107 -12.25 12.56 1.70
N ASN A 108 -11.95 11.85 2.78
CA ASN A 108 -11.53 12.43 4.05
C ASN A 108 -10.03 12.15 4.24
N PRO A 109 -9.15 13.07 3.78
CA PRO A 109 -7.72 12.85 3.82
C PRO A 109 -7.20 12.90 5.25
N ARG A 110 -6.63 11.79 5.70
CA ARG A 110 -6.02 11.70 7.03
C ARG A 110 -4.71 12.48 7.09
N LYS A 111 -4.43 13.01 8.27
CA LYS A 111 -3.15 13.62 8.57
C LYS A 111 -2.14 12.54 8.93
N MET A 112 -0.98 12.60 8.31
CA MET A 112 0.15 11.70 8.57
C MET A 112 1.41 12.52 8.78
N VAL A 113 2.31 12.04 9.61
CA VAL A 113 3.60 12.65 9.87
C VAL A 113 4.70 11.64 9.59
N LEU A 114 5.71 12.08 8.85
CA LEU A 114 6.98 11.39 8.75
C LEU A 114 7.97 12.09 9.66
N GLU A 115 8.64 11.33 10.51
CA GLU A 115 9.72 11.79 11.37
C GLU A 115 11.02 11.07 10.98
N VAL A 116 12.12 11.80 10.86
CA VAL A 116 13.44 11.21 10.69
C VAL A 116 13.90 10.63 12.02
N VAL A 117 13.95 9.31 12.13
CA VAL A 117 14.36 8.61 13.37
C VAL A 117 15.81 8.14 13.34
N LYS A 118 16.41 8.02 12.15
CA LYS A 118 17.85 7.75 11.99
C LYS A 118 18.38 8.53 10.80
N ALA A 119 19.57 9.09 10.96
CA ALA A 119 20.36 9.71 9.89
C ALA A 119 21.79 9.21 9.98
N LYS A 120 22.32 8.65 8.89
CA LYS A 120 23.71 8.20 8.76
C LYS A 120 24.21 8.53 7.36
N GLY A 121 25.47 8.90 7.24
CA GLY A 121 26.04 9.24 5.94
C GLY A 121 25.49 10.53 5.34
N HIS A 122 25.63 10.66 4.02
CA HIS A 122 25.24 11.86 3.29
C HIS A 122 23.78 11.77 2.83
N CYS A 123 23.00 12.81 3.10
CA CYS A 123 21.67 13.00 2.53
C CYS A 123 21.67 14.28 1.69
N PHE A 124 21.28 14.18 0.43
CA PHE A 124 21.25 15.35 -0.48
C PHE A 124 20.34 16.48 0.03
N TYR A 125 19.23 16.10 0.70
CA TYR A 125 18.30 17.05 1.33
C TYR A 125 18.73 17.47 2.75
N GLN A 126 19.86 16.93 3.26
CA GLN A 126 20.43 17.26 4.57
C GLN A 126 19.46 17.00 5.75
N TYR A 127 18.56 16.02 5.62
CA TYR A 127 17.64 15.66 6.69
C TYR A 127 18.39 15.21 7.94
N LYS A 128 17.88 15.61 9.11
CA LYS A 128 18.44 15.32 10.43
C LYS A 128 17.42 14.57 11.27
N VAL A 129 17.90 13.81 12.25
CA VAL A 129 17.04 13.17 13.25
C VAL A 129 16.19 14.25 13.94
N GLY A 130 14.89 13.98 14.01
CA GLY A 130 13.88 14.89 14.55
C GLY A 130 13.21 15.79 13.50
N ASP A 131 13.71 15.84 12.27
CA ASP A 131 12.97 16.53 11.19
C ASP A 131 11.62 15.85 10.97
N THR A 132 10.58 16.66 10.80
CA THR A 132 9.21 16.16 10.61
C THR A 132 8.58 16.74 9.36
N PHE A 133 7.78 15.91 8.68
CA PHE A 133 7.08 16.26 7.44
C PHE A 133 5.62 15.87 7.56
N GLU A 134 4.73 16.84 7.38
CA GLU A 134 3.30 16.64 7.50
C GLU A 134 2.67 16.38 6.13
N PHE A 135 1.88 15.32 6.04
CA PHE A 135 1.11 14.94 4.87
C PHE A 135 -0.38 14.95 5.21
N ARG A 136 -1.19 15.40 4.26
CA ARG A 136 -2.64 15.26 4.34
C ARG A 136 -3.16 14.53 3.12
N GLY A 137 -3.71 13.35 3.36
CA GLY A 137 -4.03 12.42 2.27
C GLY A 137 -2.78 11.95 1.53
N LEU A 138 -2.90 11.77 0.22
CA LEU A 138 -1.82 11.27 -0.64
C LEU A 138 -1.28 12.37 -1.57
N ARG A 139 -1.12 13.59 -1.05
CA ARG A 139 -0.56 14.73 -1.79
C ARG A 139 0.91 14.91 -1.48
N THR A 140 1.67 15.27 -2.51
CA THR A 140 3.07 15.67 -2.32
C THR A 140 3.15 17.00 -1.57
N ILE A 141 4.23 17.19 -0.83
CA ILE A 141 4.55 18.44 -0.13
C ILE A 141 5.78 19.09 -0.76
N PRO A 142 5.94 20.44 -0.69
CA PRO A 142 7.13 21.11 -1.16
C PRO A 142 8.39 20.58 -0.47
N ASP A 143 9.52 20.67 -1.18
CA ASP A 143 10.86 20.42 -0.67
C ASP A 143 11.09 19.06 -0.01
N PHE A 144 10.26 18.06 -0.34
CA PHE A 144 10.43 16.68 0.11
C PHE A 144 11.07 15.81 -0.98
N CYS A 145 11.99 14.93 -0.59
CA CYS A 145 12.75 14.08 -1.51
C CYS A 145 11.86 13.10 -2.28
N GLY A 146 11.93 13.13 -3.63
CA GLY A 146 11.15 12.23 -4.48
C GLY A 146 11.44 10.74 -4.27
N ALA A 147 12.71 10.39 -3.95
CA ALA A 147 13.08 9.02 -3.63
C ALA A 147 12.48 8.57 -2.28
N ALA A 148 12.43 9.46 -1.29
CA ALA A 148 11.78 9.21 -0.02
C ALA A 148 10.26 9.04 -0.18
N TYR A 149 9.62 9.81 -1.08
CA TYR A 149 8.21 9.58 -1.44
C TYR A 149 7.97 8.16 -1.93
N HIS A 150 8.81 7.70 -2.85
CA HIS A 150 8.64 6.38 -3.45
C HIS A 150 8.66 5.28 -2.40
N THR A 151 9.59 5.32 -1.45
CA THR A 151 9.70 4.30 -0.40
C THR A 151 8.67 4.47 0.73
N ALA A 152 8.26 5.70 1.02
CA ALA A 152 7.25 5.98 2.04
C ALA A 152 5.81 5.71 1.54
N PHE A 153 5.58 5.74 0.22
CA PHE A 153 4.24 5.67 -0.35
C PHE A 153 3.42 4.45 0.11
N PRO A 154 3.94 3.21 0.15
CA PRO A 154 3.16 2.07 0.61
C PRO A 154 2.64 2.24 2.04
N ALA A 155 3.47 2.77 2.95
CA ALA A 155 3.09 3.02 4.34
C ALA A 155 2.09 4.18 4.45
N LEU A 156 2.34 5.29 3.75
CA LEU A 156 1.41 6.41 3.68
C LEU A 156 0.05 5.99 3.12
N PHE A 157 0.04 5.23 2.04
CA PHE A 157 -1.16 4.70 1.43
C PHE A 157 -1.94 3.79 2.39
N ALA A 158 -1.26 2.84 3.01
CA ALA A 158 -1.86 1.91 3.96
C ALA A 158 -2.48 2.66 5.15
N LEU A 159 -1.73 3.56 5.80
CA LEU A 159 -2.20 4.34 6.94
C LEU A 159 -3.36 5.29 6.57
N ASN A 160 -3.32 5.89 5.36
CA ASN A 160 -4.40 6.76 4.89
C ASN A 160 -5.75 6.01 4.80
N PHE A 161 -5.72 4.72 4.48
CA PHE A 161 -6.91 3.86 4.39
C PHE A 161 -7.14 2.99 5.62
N GLY A 162 -6.54 3.35 6.75
CA GLY A 162 -6.86 2.77 8.05
C GLY A 162 -6.17 1.45 8.37
N ALA A 163 -5.13 1.08 7.62
CA ALA A 163 -4.29 -0.06 7.98
C ALA A 163 -3.69 0.09 9.38
N ARG A 164 -3.41 -1.04 10.03
CA ARG A 164 -2.79 -1.12 11.35
C ARG A 164 -1.64 -2.12 11.32
N PHE A 165 -0.46 -1.68 11.68
CA PHE A 165 0.75 -2.51 11.73
C PHE A 165 0.84 -3.21 13.09
N PHE A 166 0.24 -4.38 13.19
CA PHE A 166 0.08 -5.13 14.45
C PHE A 166 1.39 -5.53 15.12
N PHE A 167 2.51 -5.50 14.39
CA PHE A 167 3.84 -5.79 14.92
C PHE A 167 4.56 -4.57 15.50
N MET A 168 3.95 -3.38 15.40
CA MET A 168 4.45 -2.15 15.99
C MET A 168 3.83 -1.92 17.36
N GLU A 169 4.55 -1.27 18.27
CA GLU A 169 4.03 -0.85 19.58
C GLU A 169 2.82 0.09 19.41
N ASP A 170 2.92 1.07 18.53
CA ASP A 170 1.79 1.85 18.05
C ASP A 170 1.37 1.36 16.66
N PRO A 171 0.23 0.63 16.54
CA PRO A 171 -0.22 0.11 15.24
C PRO A 171 -0.54 1.17 14.20
N ASP A 172 -0.70 2.41 14.59
CA ASP A 172 -0.92 3.55 13.70
C ASP A 172 0.40 4.16 13.19
N SER A 173 1.52 3.46 13.38
CA SER A 173 2.84 3.87 12.94
C SER A 173 3.67 2.73 12.35
N ILE A 174 4.70 3.07 11.59
CA ILE A 174 5.77 2.18 11.15
C ILE A 174 7.09 2.96 11.12
N ASP A 175 8.16 2.43 11.72
CA ASP A 175 9.43 3.13 11.95
C ASP A 175 10.60 2.60 11.10
N THR A 176 10.29 1.81 10.08
CA THR A 176 11.29 1.09 9.27
C THR A 176 11.36 1.58 7.81
N VAL A 177 10.72 2.70 7.48
CA VAL A 177 10.73 3.25 6.12
C VAL A 177 12.11 3.83 5.82
N THR A 178 12.85 3.14 4.97
CA THR A 178 14.25 3.45 4.71
C THR A 178 14.42 4.11 3.35
N CYS A 179 15.18 5.21 3.31
CA CYS A 179 15.57 5.87 2.07
C CYS A 179 16.34 4.90 1.15
N PRO A 180 16.05 4.89 -0.17
CA PRO A 180 16.73 4.02 -1.12
C PRO A 180 18.20 4.43 -1.36
N ASP A 181 18.58 5.65 -0.96
CA ASP A 181 19.95 6.15 -1.03
C ASP A 181 20.79 5.55 0.11
N ASN A 182 21.24 4.34 -0.10
CA ASN A 182 22.09 3.56 0.82
C ASN A 182 21.56 3.49 2.27
N GLY A 183 20.26 3.68 2.47
CA GLY A 183 19.65 3.67 3.79
C GLY A 183 20.13 4.78 4.72
N ASN A 184 20.54 5.92 4.17
CA ASN A 184 21.08 7.02 4.94
C ASN A 184 20.06 7.65 5.89
N ILE A 185 18.79 7.65 5.50
CA ILE A 185 17.68 8.18 6.30
C ILE A 185 16.67 7.06 6.57
N VAL A 186 16.21 6.97 7.82
CA VAL A 186 15.08 6.13 8.22
C VAL A 186 13.99 7.02 8.77
N PHE A 187 12.79 6.82 8.28
CA PHE A 187 11.60 7.53 8.69
C PHE A 187 10.70 6.63 9.54
N LYS A 188 10.10 7.22 10.56
CA LYS A 188 8.87 6.74 11.19
C LYS A 188 7.70 7.44 10.51
N VAL A 189 6.75 6.67 10.01
CA VAL A 189 5.50 7.16 9.42
C VAL A 189 4.39 6.93 10.43
N MET A 190 3.62 7.96 10.74
CA MET A 190 2.57 7.92 11.76
C MET A 190 1.28 8.52 11.22
N ARG A 191 0.15 7.89 11.53
CA ARG A 191 -1.17 8.51 11.38
C ARG A 191 -1.48 9.33 12.64
N VAL A 192 -1.78 10.61 12.45
CA VAL A 192 -2.22 11.47 13.56
C VAL A 192 -3.67 11.14 13.90
N LYS A 193 -3.94 10.85 15.15
CA LYS A 193 -5.33 10.78 15.66
C LYS A 193 -5.87 12.19 15.65
N GLU A 194 -6.84 12.47 14.81
CA GLU A 194 -7.60 13.71 14.91
C GLU A 194 -8.57 13.54 16.07
N ASP A 195 -8.56 14.47 17.01
CA ASP A 195 -9.55 14.52 18.09
C ASP A 195 -10.95 14.63 17.46
N ALA A 196 -11.85 13.74 17.88
CA ALA A 196 -13.22 13.63 17.37
C ALA A 196 -14.07 14.83 17.79
#